data_4cfd6ef380f8fbbe94d70dc09df81dee
#
_entry.id   4cfd6ef380f8fbbe94d70dc09df81dee
#
_cell.length_a   1.000
_cell.length_b   1.000
_cell.length_c   1.000
_cell.angle_alpha   90.00
_cell.angle_beta   90.00
_cell.angle_gamma   90.00
#
_symmetry.space_group_name_H-M   'P 1'
#
loop_
_entity.id
_entity.type
_entity.pdbx_description
1 polymer ?
#
loop_
_entity_poly.entity_id
_entity_poly.type
_entity_poly.pdbx_seq_one_letter_code
_entity_poly.pdbx_strand_id
1 'polypeptide(L)'
;MIRHEYTGCALCHSDPSGGFLLTAYGRAQTQTLLSSFGQGPEGAEVTGLSQFAWGVPLPEWLNVGITQRNLLMYMKPATGPSNTRHIWMQTDARMAVNLGKFEVAGSIGWSHEAGNAAYITSRPGDNLVSREFWVGYAFDEDKNNRLRVGRMYLPFGIRTIDHYLYVRNATQTDLDSQQQYGASFFHQSDAYRFEIMGIAGNYQMRPDRYRQRGYSAYVEYNAASRLGLGFSSLLTYQALSQYSGIAGAGLRGAHGPFVRWAPFSSLALMSEWDLLHEGPTSGGSPMVRAAGMVQADWEFVRGVHAVVTPELYVPNMQLGNVGYRGWLTAAWFPFPHIDLRADVVKARDYYGATKMDYTLVLGQLHISI
;
A
#
# COMPACT_ATOMS: atom_id res chain seq x y z
N MET A 1 9.34 -8.21 7.22
CA MET A 1 9.71 -7.65 8.56
C MET A 1 9.15 -8.47 9.72
N ILE A 2 7.90 -8.96 9.69
CA ILE A 2 7.35 -9.81 10.79
C ILE A 2 8.21 -11.06 11.06
N ARG A 3 8.89 -11.63 10.06
CA ARG A 3 9.85 -12.75 10.18
C ARG A 3 11.04 -12.43 11.08
N HIS A 4 11.39 -11.17 11.18
CA HIS A 4 12.47 -10.63 12.00
C HIS A 4 11.95 -9.94 13.27
N GLU A 5 10.70 -10.27 13.67
CA GLU A 5 10.05 -9.78 14.89
C GLU A 5 9.74 -8.27 14.91
N TYR A 6 9.79 -7.61 13.75
CA TYR A 6 9.33 -6.24 13.62
C TYR A 6 7.81 -6.20 13.46
N THR A 7 7.12 -5.86 14.52
CA THR A 7 5.66 -5.80 14.56
C THR A 7 5.12 -4.45 14.06
N GLY A 8 5.87 -3.35 14.25
CA GLY A 8 5.49 -2.00 13.84
C GLY A 8 6.15 -1.54 12.54
N CYS A 9 5.56 -0.55 11.88
CA CYS A 9 6.08 0.07 10.65
C CYS A 9 6.87 1.37 10.95
N ALA A 10 6.53 2.06 12.05
CA ALA A 10 7.01 3.40 12.37
C ALA A 10 8.52 3.49 12.61
N LEU A 11 9.18 2.37 12.93
CA LEU A 11 10.63 2.34 13.11
C LEU A 11 11.37 2.47 11.77
N CYS A 12 10.83 1.82 10.73
CA CYS A 12 11.47 1.76 9.40
C CYS A 12 10.90 2.79 8.41
N HIS A 13 9.72 3.34 8.65
CA HIS A 13 9.04 4.26 7.75
C HIS A 13 8.70 5.59 8.42
N SER A 14 8.80 6.69 7.69
CA SER A 14 8.33 8.01 8.14
C SER A 14 6.81 8.02 8.32
N ASP A 15 6.05 7.38 7.40
CA ASP A 15 4.64 7.10 7.63
C ASP A 15 4.50 5.95 8.66
N PRO A 16 3.88 6.19 9.82
CA PRO A 16 3.84 5.20 10.91
C PRO A 16 3.05 3.94 10.58
N SER A 17 2.13 3.96 9.62
CA SER A 17 1.43 2.76 9.16
C SER A 17 2.15 2.04 7.99
N GLY A 18 3.33 2.50 7.63
CA GLY A 18 4.14 1.99 6.53
C GLY A 18 3.92 2.80 5.25
N GLY A 19 4.94 2.90 4.44
CA GLY A 19 4.91 3.67 3.21
C GLY A 19 6.29 3.68 2.56
N PHE A 20 6.45 4.41 1.48
CA PHE A 20 7.65 4.32 0.66
C PHE A 20 8.90 4.96 1.30
N LEU A 21 8.76 6.07 2.05
CA LEU A 21 9.90 6.79 2.61
C LEU A 21 10.44 6.06 3.85
N LEU A 22 11.66 5.56 3.73
CA LEU A 22 12.36 4.89 4.82
C LEU A 22 13.09 5.89 5.73
N THR A 23 13.10 5.60 7.01
CA THR A 23 14.02 6.21 7.98
C THR A 23 15.45 5.73 7.73
N ALA A 24 16.45 6.37 8.35
CA ALA A 24 17.85 5.88 8.31
C ALA A 24 17.94 4.42 8.80
N TYR A 25 17.23 4.09 9.87
CA TYR A 25 17.15 2.72 10.37
C TYR A 25 16.52 1.77 9.36
N GLY A 26 15.39 2.15 8.74
CA GLY A 26 14.73 1.34 7.71
C GLY A 26 15.65 1.06 6.51
N ARG A 27 16.43 2.04 6.05
CA ARG A 27 17.43 1.84 4.99
C ARG A 27 18.51 0.86 5.40
N ALA A 28 19.05 0.99 6.61
CA ALA A 28 20.04 0.04 7.13
C ALA A 28 19.51 -1.40 7.13
N GLN A 29 18.22 -1.60 7.49
CA GLN A 29 17.62 -2.93 7.47
C GLN A 29 17.45 -3.52 6.05
N THR A 30 17.39 -2.72 5.01
CA THR A 30 17.38 -3.25 3.63
C THR A 30 18.67 -3.99 3.31
N GLN A 31 19.80 -3.51 3.80
CA GLN A 31 21.10 -4.15 3.63
C GLN A 31 21.24 -5.40 4.52
N THR A 32 20.90 -5.28 5.79
CA THR A 32 21.15 -6.33 6.78
C THR A 32 20.17 -7.48 6.72
N LEU A 33 18.92 -7.25 6.31
CA LEU A 33 17.86 -8.26 6.37
C LEU A 33 17.33 -8.71 5.00
N LEU A 34 17.36 -7.84 3.98
CA LEU A 34 16.70 -8.15 2.71
C LEU A 34 17.68 -8.45 1.57
N SER A 35 18.82 -7.76 1.49
CA SER A 35 19.69 -7.86 0.31
C SER A 35 20.53 -9.13 0.28
N SER A 36 20.65 -9.73 -0.93
CA SER A 36 21.52 -10.89 -1.16
C SER A 36 23.00 -10.53 -1.08
N PHE A 37 23.37 -9.35 -1.57
CA PHE A 37 24.74 -8.85 -1.65
C PHE A 37 24.91 -7.52 -0.90
N GLY A 38 26.15 -7.13 -0.69
CA GLY A 38 26.47 -5.87 -0.02
C GLY A 38 26.47 -5.96 1.50
N GLN A 39 26.46 -7.18 2.04
CA GLN A 39 26.62 -7.40 3.48
C GLN A 39 28.09 -7.51 3.82
N GLY A 40 28.47 -6.86 4.91
CA GLY A 40 29.71 -7.17 5.58
C GLY A 40 29.67 -8.54 6.29
N PRO A 41 30.79 -9.03 6.84
CA PRO A 41 30.79 -10.16 7.75
C PRO A 41 29.77 -9.99 8.86
N GLU A 42 29.28 -11.08 9.44
CA GLU A 42 28.34 -11.04 10.55
C GLU A 42 28.87 -10.14 11.68
N GLY A 43 28.09 -9.13 12.08
CA GLY A 43 28.52 -8.10 13.05
C GLY A 43 29.32 -6.92 12.47
N ALA A 44 29.55 -6.85 11.16
CA ALA A 44 30.17 -5.68 10.54
C ALA A 44 29.23 -4.48 10.52
N GLU A 45 29.80 -3.29 10.60
CA GLU A 45 29.06 -2.05 10.43
C GLU A 45 28.33 -2.02 9.07
N VAL A 46 27.12 -1.47 9.07
CA VAL A 46 26.35 -1.24 7.86
C VAL A 46 27.16 -0.36 6.90
N THR A 47 27.45 -0.88 5.72
CA THR A 47 28.25 -0.14 4.74
C THR A 47 27.47 1.04 4.17
N GLY A 48 28.15 1.99 3.52
CA GLY A 48 27.50 3.11 2.83
C GLY A 48 26.48 2.71 1.75
N LEU A 49 26.41 1.41 1.36
CA LEU A 49 25.49 0.93 0.31
C LEU A 49 24.01 1.10 0.66
N SER A 50 23.63 1.14 1.95
CA SER A 50 22.25 1.41 2.37
C SER A 50 21.95 2.90 2.59
N GLN A 51 22.96 3.76 2.50
CA GLN A 51 22.77 5.21 2.58
C GLN A 51 22.09 5.74 1.32
N PHE A 52 21.55 6.96 1.40
CA PHE A 52 20.94 7.61 0.24
C PHE A 52 21.92 7.61 -0.95
N ALA A 53 21.42 7.27 -2.14
CA ALA A 53 22.22 7.19 -3.38
C ALA A 53 23.53 6.38 -3.23
N TRP A 54 23.48 5.26 -2.47
CA TRP A 54 24.60 4.33 -2.26
C TRP A 54 25.86 4.95 -1.64
N GLY A 55 25.73 5.93 -0.78
CA GLY A 55 26.86 6.45 -0.04
C GLY A 55 26.77 7.88 0.44
N VAL A 56 25.66 8.58 0.18
CA VAL A 56 25.46 9.95 0.64
C VAL A 56 24.86 9.93 2.06
N PRO A 57 25.62 10.33 3.09
CA PRO A 57 25.11 10.43 4.44
C PRO A 57 24.09 11.58 4.51
N LEU A 58 22.92 11.30 5.06
CA LEU A 58 21.92 12.33 5.35
C LEU A 58 22.04 12.75 6.82
N PRO A 59 21.80 14.02 7.15
CA PRO A 59 21.70 14.44 8.55
C PRO A 59 20.47 13.79 9.21
N GLU A 60 20.53 13.55 10.52
CA GLU A 60 19.47 12.83 11.26
C GLU A 60 18.07 13.48 11.17
N TRP A 61 18.05 14.81 10.98
CA TRP A 61 16.81 15.56 10.82
C TRP A 61 16.16 15.42 9.43
N LEU A 62 16.85 14.78 8.46
CA LEU A 62 16.39 14.70 7.06
C LEU A 62 16.30 13.26 6.57
N ASN A 63 15.12 12.86 6.12
CA ASN A 63 14.91 11.67 5.31
C ASN A 63 14.56 12.08 3.88
N VAL A 64 15.27 11.52 2.92
CA VAL A 64 15.00 11.71 1.48
C VAL A 64 14.94 10.34 0.82
N GLY A 65 14.06 10.18 -0.13
CA GLY A 65 13.95 8.97 -0.93
C GLY A 65 13.51 9.28 -2.35
N ILE A 66 14.00 8.50 -3.30
CA ILE A 66 13.58 8.52 -4.69
C ILE A 66 13.10 7.11 -5.04
N THR A 67 11.91 7.01 -5.59
CA THR A 67 11.32 5.74 -5.99
C THR A 67 11.08 5.73 -7.49
N GLN A 68 11.62 4.72 -8.17
CA GLN A 68 11.44 4.48 -9.60
C GLN A 68 10.92 3.08 -9.81
N ARG A 69 9.77 2.92 -10.49
CA ARG A 69 9.17 1.62 -10.80
C ARG A 69 8.82 1.51 -12.27
N ASN A 70 9.30 0.46 -12.90
CA ASN A 70 9.00 0.10 -14.29
C ASN A 70 8.40 -1.29 -14.34
N LEU A 71 7.37 -1.46 -15.15
CA LEU A 71 6.66 -2.72 -15.35
C LEU A 71 6.59 -3.08 -16.84
N LEU A 72 7.02 -4.27 -17.16
CA LEU A 72 6.70 -4.93 -18.42
C LEU A 72 5.54 -5.89 -18.17
N MET A 73 4.43 -5.69 -18.87
CA MET A 73 3.22 -6.50 -18.74
C MET A 73 2.88 -7.17 -20.05
N TYR A 74 2.71 -8.48 -20.01
CA TYR A 74 2.10 -9.26 -21.08
C TYR A 74 0.75 -9.79 -20.60
N MET A 75 -0.33 -9.48 -21.29
CA MET A 75 -1.68 -9.95 -20.99
C MET A 75 -2.20 -10.82 -22.13
N LYS A 76 -2.65 -12.03 -21.77
CA LYS A 76 -3.30 -12.97 -22.68
C LYS A 76 -4.71 -13.26 -22.17
N PRO A 77 -5.75 -12.66 -22.77
CA PRO A 77 -7.13 -13.05 -22.48
C PRO A 77 -7.41 -14.47 -22.99
N ALA A 78 -8.42 -15.14 -22.43
CA ALA A 78 -8.84 -16.46 -22.90
C ALA A 78 -9.35 -16.43 -24.35
N THR A 79 -9.92 -15.29 -24.75
CA THR A 79 -10.40 -15.03 -26.11
C THR A 79 -9.91 -13.67 -26.57
N GLY A 80 -9.39 -13.61 -27.80
CA GLY A 80 -8.86 -12.36 -28.38
C GLY A 80 -7.33 -12.27 -28.40
N PRO A 81 -6.78 -11.17 -28.92
CA PRO A 81 -5.35 -10.98 -29.04
C PRO A 81 -4.67 -10.72 -27.71
N SER A 82 -3.42 -11.13 -27.60
CA SER A 82 -2.55 -10.72 -26.48
C SER A 82 -2.08 -9.29 -26.63
N ASN A 83 -1.73 -8.67 -25.51
CA ASN A 83 -1.20 -7.31 -25.46
C ASN A 83 0.06 -7.26 -24.58
N THR A 84 1.07 -6.55 -25.07
CA THR A 84 2.29 -6.26 -24.31
C THR A 84 2.40 -4.77 -24.10
N ARG A 85 2.64 -4.35 -22.86
CA ARG A 85 2.79 -2.94 -22.48
C ARG A 85 4.03 -2.78 -21.60
N HIS A 86 4.79 -1.73 -21.85
CA HIS A 86 5.75 -1.18 -20.90
C HIS A 86 5.07 -0.03 -20.18
N ILE A 87 5.05 -0.07 -18.85
CA ILE A 87 4.40 0.92 -18.02
C ILE A 87 5.45 1.54 -17.09
N TRP A 88 5.63 2.83 -17.25
CA TRP A 88 6.37 3.63 -16.28
C TRP A 88 5.43 3.94 -15.11
N MET A 89 5.49 3.11 -14.08
CA MET A 89 4.50 3.14 -13.00
C MET A 89 4.66 4.34 -12.09
N GLN A 90 5.93 4.71 -11.78
CA GLN A 90 6.20 5.67 -10.72
C GLN A 90 7.59 6.26 -10.83
N THR A 91 7.69 7.57 -10.64
CA THR A 91 8.93 8.29 -10.36
C THR A 91 8.60 9.35 -9.33
N ASP A 92 8.93 9.12 -8.07
CA ASP A 92 8.63 10.03 -6.96
C ASP A 92 9.89 10.38 -6.19
N ALA A 93 10.05 11.66 -5.88
CA ALA A 93 10.93 12.14 -4.84
C ALA A 93 10.10 12.40 -3.57
N ARG A 94 10.60 12.01 -2.42
CA ARG A 94 9.96 12.13 -1.12
C ARG A 94 10.94 12.70 -0.12
N MET A 95 10.42 13.49 0.80
CA MET A 95 11.23 14.11 1.86
C MET A 95 10.41 14.16 3.14
N ALA A 96 11.08 13.91 4.27
CA ALA A 96 10.58 14.22 5.59
C ALA A 96 11.67 14.95 6.39
N VAL A 97 11.28 16.04 7.02
CA VAL A 97 12.14 16.90 7.85
C VAL A 97 11.66 16.80 9.30
N ASN A 98 12.55 16.36 10.18
CA ASN A 98 12.31 16.21 11.60
C ASN A 98 12.82 17.44 12.36
N LEU A 99 11.94 18.16 13.02
CA LEU A 99 12.21 19.35 13.80
C LEU A 99 11.82 19.12 15.27
N GLY A 100 12.58 18.25 15.95
CA GLY A 100 12.26 17.79 17.31
C GLY A 100 10.96 16.98 17.30
N LYS A 101 9.92 17.50 17.96
CA LYS A 101 8.59 16.87 17.99
C LYS A 101 7.76 17.09 16.73
N PHE A 102 8.15 18.04 15.88
CA PHE A 102 7.47 18.30 14.61
C PHE A 102 8.13 17.52 13.47
N GLU A 103 7.32 17.09 12.53
CA GLU A 103 7.74 16.47 11.29
C GLU A 103 6.94 17.05 10.14
N VAL A 104 7.62 17.34 9.02
CA VAL A 104 6.98 17.78 7.78
C VAL A 104 7.40 16.83 6.68
N ALA A 105 6.45 16.22 6.02
CA ALA A 105 6.72 15.30 4.91
C ALA A 105 5.96 15.70 3.65
N GLY A 106 6.54 15.35 2.51
CA GLY A 106 5.92 15.59 1.21
C GLY A 106 6.53 14.77 0.10
N SER A 107 5.81 14.67 -0.99
CA SER A 107 6.23 13.98 -2.20
C SER A 107 5.92 14.80 -3.44
N ILE A 108 6.79 14.71 -4.44
CA ILE A 108 6.56 15.18 -5.78
C ILE A 108 7.04 14.10 -6.74
N GLY A 109 6.29 13.86 -7.79
CA GLY A 109 6.62 12.84 -8.75
C GLY A 109 6.04 13.14 -10.12
N TRP A 110 6.29 12.21 -11.01
CA TRP A 110 5.85 12.24 -12.37
C TRP A 110 5.30 10.88 -12.77
N SER A 111 4.20 10.87 -13.51
CA SER A 111 3.54 9.65 -13.96
C SER A 111 2.78 9.85 -15.25
N HIS A 112 2.85 8.86 -16.15
CA HIS A 112 2.02 8.80 -17.33
C HIS A 112 0.56 8.45 -16.99
N GLU A 113 0.36 7.50 -16.09
CA GLU A 113 -0.94 6.90 -15.78
C GLU A 113 -1.18 6.85 -14.27
N ALA A 114 -1.06 7.97 -13.56
CA ALA A 114 -1.47 8.00 -12.16
C ALA A 114 -2.99 8.12 -12.03
N GLY A 115 -3.55 7.59 -10.95
CA GLY A 115 -4.95 7.84 -10.61
C GLY A 115 -5.21 9.32 -10.33
N ASN A 116 -6.39 9.80 -10.70
CA ASN A 116 -6.78 11.21 -10.61
C ASN A 116 -6.55 11.84 -9.22
N ALA A 117 -6.59 11.04 -8.17
CA ALA A 117 -6.40 11.50 -6.81
C ALA A 117 -4.97 12.00 -6.51
N ALA A 118 -3.96 11.59 -7.27
CA ALA A 118 -2.57 12.00 -7.07
C ALA A 118 -2.14 13.17 -7.98
N TYR A 119 -2.89 13.51 -9.01
CA TYR A 119 -2.49 14.53 -9.98
C TYR A 119 -2.42 15.94 -9.41
N ILE A 120 -1.33 16.64 -9.68
CA ILE A 120 -1.20 18.09 -9.54
C ILE A 120 -1.61 18.77 -10.86
N THR A 121 -1.19 18.20 -11.99
CA THR A 121 -1.56 18.69 -13.33
C THR A 121 -2.54 17.72 -13.99
N SER A 122 -3.40 18.23 -14.89
CA SER A 122 -4.38 17.44 -15.63
C SER A 122 -4.09 17.55 -17.12
N ARG A 123 -2.97 16.98 -17.58
CA ARG A 123 -2.60 16.95 -19.00
C ARG A 123 -2.80 15.54 -19.54
N PRO A 124 -3.18 15.37 -20.80
CA PRO A 124 -3.11 14.07 -21.46
C PRO A 124 -1.65 13.57 -21.48
N GLY A 125 -1.39 12.42 -20.89
CA GLY A 125 -0.06 11.81 -20.84
C GLY A 125 0.68 12.14 -19.55
N ASP A 126 1.60 13.11 -19.59
CA ASP A 126 2.54 13.35 -18.49
C ASP A 126 2.01 14.30 -17.44
N ASN A 127 1.94 13.83 -16.22
CA ASN A 127 1.43 14.60 -15.11
C ASN A 127 2.40 14.65 -13.93
N LEU A 128 2.51 15.84 -13.32
CA LEU A 128 3.05 15.96 -11.99
C LEU A 128 2.07 15.38 -10.99
N VAL A 129 2.58 14.60 -10.06
CA VAL A 129 1.82 13.95 -9.00
C VAL A 129 2.41 14.30 -7.64
N SER A 130 1.55 14.34 -6.63
CA SER A 130 1.96 14.35 -5.23
C SER A 130 1.08 13.38 -4.49
N ARG A 131 1.68 12.39 -3.83
CA ARG A 131 0.92 11.36 -3.11
C ARG A 131 0.69 11.73 -1.67
N GLU A 132 1.62 12.43 -1.05
CA GLU A 132 1.47 12.84 0.33
C GLU A 132 2.12 14.21 0.59
N PHE A 133 1.53 14.97 1.49
CA PHE A 133 2.17 16.06 2.21
C PHE A 133 1.41 16.30 3.51
N TRP A 134 2.13 16.34 4.60
CA TRP A 134 1.54 16.47 5.92
C TRP A 134 2.51 17.09 6.91
N VAL A 135 1.95 17.64 7.97
CA VAL A 135 2.67 18.09 9.16
C VAL A 135 2.25 17.18 10.31
N GLY A 136 3.22 16.69 11.07
CA GLY A 136 3.03 15.83 12.22
C GLY A 136 3.57 16.43 13.50
N TYR A 137 3.00 16.00 14.61
CA TYR A 137 3.46 16.30 15.96
C TYR A 137 3.52 15.01 16.78
N ALA A 138 4.70 14.72 17.37
CA ALA A 138 4.91 13.61 18.28
C ALA A 138 4.73 14.09 19.72
N PHE A 139 3.88 13.39 20.49
CA PHE A 139 3.62 13.74 21.89
C PHE A 139 4.73 13.23 22.82
N ASP A 140 5.44 12.20 22.41
CA ASP A 140 6.54 11.55 23.12
C ASP A 140 7.84 11.53 22.29
N GLU A 141 8.97 11.28 22.94
CA GLU A 141 10.30 11.27 22.30
C GLU A 141 10.47 10.08 21.36
N ASP A 142 9.90 8.93 21.70
CA ASP A 142 9.94 7.71 20.88
C ASP A 142 8.99 7.77 19.68
N LYS A 143 8.20 8.86 19.57
CA LYS A 143 7.22 9.08 18.52
C LYS A 143 6.16 7.95 18.44
N ASN A 144 5.84 7.33 19.55
CA ASN A 144 4.80 6.31 19.64
C ASN A 144 3.38 6.88 19.52
N ASN A 145 3.21 8.17 19.86
CA ASN A 145 1.97 8.90 19.75
C ASN A 145 2.15 10.08 18.80
N ARG A 146 1.47 10.06 17.64
CA ARG A 146 1.60 11.09 16.62
C ARG A 146 0.25 11.57 16.13
N LEU A 147 0.12 12.88 16.00
CA LEU A 147 -0.96 13.53 15.27
C LEU A 147 -0.40 14.02 13.93
N ARG A 148 -1.08 13.74 12.83
CA ARG A 148 -0.72 14.23 11.51
C ARG A 148 -1.90 14.94 10.86
N VAL A 149 -1.63 16.01 10.14
CA VAL A 149 -2.64 16.77 9.39
C VAL A 149 -2.10 17.05 8.00
N GLY A 150 -2.89 16.76 6.99
CA GLY A 150 -2.50 16.96 5.61
C GLY A 150 -3.11 15.93 4.68
N ARG A 151 -2.41 15.64 3.61
CA ARG A 151 -2.76 14.61 2.65
C ARG A 151 -1.92 13.37 2.91
N MET A 152 -2.59 12.25 3.15
CA MET A 152 -1.98 11.02 3.65
C MET A 152 -2.62 9.80 2.98
N TYR A 153 -1.94 8.67 3.11
CA TYR A 153 -2.50 7.36 2.80
C TYR A 153 -3.57 6.99 3.83
N LEU A 154 -4.56 6.24 3.38
CA LEU A 154 -5.60 5.75 4.29
C LEU A 154 -5.04 4.64 5.19
N PRO A 155 -5.17 4.75 6.51
CA PRO A 155 -4.82 3.68 7.44
C PRO A 155 -5.85 2.56 7.37
N PHE A 156 -5.55 1.52 6.60
CA PHE A 156 -6.47 0.41 6.35
C PHE A 156 -5.70 -0.86 5.97
N GLY A 157 -6.05 -1.99 6.57
CA GLY A 157 -5.58 -3.33 6.22
C GLY A 157 -4.07 -3.52 6.29
N ILE A 158 -3.61 -4.55 5.62
CA ILE A 158 -2.19 -4.81 5.40
C ILE A 158 -1.70 -3.87 4.32
N ARG A 159 -0.80 -2.96 4.65
CA ARG A 159 -0.25 -2.04 3.68
C ARG A 159 0.70 -2.78 2.73
N THR A 160 0.31 -2.88 1.48
CA THR A 160 1.09 -3.48 0.39
C THR A 160 1.23 -2.51 -0.77
N ILE A 161 2.33 -2.64 -1.51
CA ILE A 161 2.58 -1.86 -2.73
C ILE A 161 1.78 -2.38 -3.94
N ASP A 162 1.19 -3.56 -3.83
CA ASP A 162 0.43 -4.20 -4.91
C ASP A 162 -1.00 -3.64 -4.98
N HIS A 163 -1.17 -2.53 -5.68
CA HIS A 163 -2.46 -1.87 -5.86
C HIS A 163 -3.48 -2.70 -6.66
N TYR A 164 -3.01 -3.71 -7.38
CA TYR A 164 -3.84 -4.61 -8.18
C TYR A 164 -4.56 -5.69 -7.35
N LEU A 165 -4.14 -5.94 -6.12
CA LEU A 165 -4.82 -6.88 -5.22
C LEU A 165 -6.28 -6.46 -5.02
N TYR A 166 -7.19 -7.43 -5.01
CA TYR A 166 -8.62 -7.14 -4.83
C TYR A 166 -8.90 -6.39 -3.53
N VAL A 167 -8.24 -6.75 -2.44
CA VAL A 167 -8.38 -6.06 -1.15
C VAL A 167 -7.99 -4.58 -1.23
N ARG A 168 -7.02 -4.19 -2.08
CA ARG A 168 -6.63 -2.78 -2.27
C ARG A 168 -7.52 -2.07 -3.29
N ASN A 169 -7.82 -2.73 -4.38
CA ASN A 169 -8.62 -2.16 -5.47
C ASN A 169 -10.10 -2.00 -5.05
N ALA A 170 -10.70 -3.04 -4.47
CA ALA A 170 -12.10 -3.02 -4.06
C ALA A 170 -12.36 -2.05 -2.88
N THR A 171 -11.48 -2.02 -1.89
CA THR A 171 -11.56 -1.10 -0.76
C THR A 171 -11.16 0.32 -1.09
N GLN A 172 -10.48 0.54 -2.23
CA GLN A 172 -9.92 1.83 -2.65
C GLN A 172 -9.01 2.43 -1.57
N THR A 173 -8.09 1.62 -1.10
CA THR A 173 -7.10 1.99 -0.09
C THR A 173 -5.67 1.78 -0.57
N ASP A 174 -5.46 1.76 -1.90
CA ASP A 174 -4.15 1.61 -2.50
C ASP A 174 -3.24 2.83 -2.23
N LEU A 175 -1.93 2.60 -2.29
CA LEU A 175 -0.92 3.62 -2.01
C LEU A 175 -0.61 4.54 -3.20
N ASP A 176 -1.09 4.21 -4.40
CA ASP A 176 -0.75 5.00 -5.58
C ASP A 176 -1.72 6.14 -5.84
N SER A 177 -3.02 5.93 -5.57
CA SER A 177 -4.06 6.84 -6.06
C SER A 177 -5.17 7.21 -5.06
N GLN A 178 -5.16 6.63 -3.84
CA GLN A 178 -6.29 6.79 -2.91
C GLN A 178 -5.97 7.63 -1.66
N GLN A 179 -5.08 8.61 -1.81
CA GLN A 179 -4.75 9.52 -0.71
C GLN A 179 -5.90 10.49 -0.43
N GLN A 180 -6.07 10.84 0.84
CA GLN A 180 -7.09 11.76 1.31
C GLN A 180 -6.48 12.87 2.19
N TYR A 181 -7.12 14.05 2.20
CA TYR A 181 -6.82 15.08 3.19
C TYR A 181 -7.58 14.78 4.47
N GLY A 182 -6.92 14.99 5.60
CA GLY A 182 -7.53 14.79 6.89
C GLY A 182 -6.57 14.99 8.05
N ALA A 183 -6.99 14.53 9.19
CA ALA A 183 -6.19 14.46 10.40
C ALA A 183 -6.14 13.00 10.88
N SER A 184 -4.96 12.48 11.21
CA SER A 184 -4.80 11.14 11.74
C SER A 184 -4.10 11.16 13.09
N PHE A 185 -4.52 10.26 13.97
CA PHE A 185 -3.84 9.96 15.21
C PHE A 185 -3.34 8.51 15.17
N PHE A 186 -2.05 8.34 15.38
CA PHE A 186 -1.35 7.07 15.45
C PHE A 186 -0.86 6.81 16.86
N HIS A 187 -1.01 5.57 17.32
CA HIS A 187 -0.44 5.06 18.55
C HIS A 187 0.21 3.70 18.33
N GLN A 188 1.36 3.47 18.98
CA GLN A 188 2.05 2.19 19.00
C GLN A 188 2.56 1.89 20.39
N SER A 189 2.41 0.63 20.80
CA SER A 189 3.01 0.02 21.99
C SER A 189 3.54 -1.37 21.62
N ASP A 190 4.14 -2.08 22.57
CA ASP A 190 4.57 -3.46 22.36
C ASP A 190 3.38 -4.39 22.06
N ALA A 191 2.25 -4.15 22.73
CA ALA A 191 1.08 -5.01 22.64
C ALA A 191 0.20 -4.71 21.44
N TYR A 192 0.05 -3.46 21.04
CA TYR A 192 -0.85 -3.08 19.95
C TYR A 192 -0.45 -1.77 19.29
N ARG A 193 -0.93 -1.60 18.07
CA ARG A 193 -0.86 -0.35 17.33
C ARG A 193 -2.19 -0.04 16.68
N PHE A 194 -2.50 1.22 16.51
CA PHE A 194 -3.66 1.66 15.74
C PHE A 194 -3.41 3.01 15.08
N GLU A 195 -4.15 3.27 14.04
CA GLU A 195 -4.27 4.59 13.47
C GLU A 195 -5.72 4.85 13.09
N ILE A 196 -6.21 6.05 13.40
CA ILE A 196 -7.50 6.55 12.97
C ILE A 196 -7.32 7.86 12.23
N MET A 197 -7.95 8.01 11.08
CA MET A 197 -7.92 9.20 10.24
C MET A 197 -9.35 9.69 9.98
N GLY A 198 -9.62 10.94 10.36
CA GLY A 198 -10.78 11.68 9.87
C GLY A 198 -10.51 12.21 8.47
N ILE A 199 -11.38 11.87 7.50
CA ILE A 199 -11.24 12.19 6.08
C ILE A 199 -12.06 13.44 5.75
N ALA A 200 -11.39 14.48 5.28
CA ALA A 200 -12.02 15.73 4.82
C ALA A 200 -12.30 15.72 3.30
N GLY A 201 -11.73 14.78 2.58
CA GLY A 201 -11.86 14.60 1.13
C GLY A 201 -10.58 14.88 0.38
N ASN A 202 -10.49 14.38 -0.85
CA ASN A 202 -9.36 14.67 -1.72
C ASN A 202 -9.68 15.90 -2.59
N TYR A 203 -8.97 17.01 -2.37
CA TYR A 203 -9.24 18.28 -3.06
C TYR A 203 -8.85 18.28 -4.54
N GLN A 204 -8.08 17.32 -5.02
CA GLN A 204 -7.86 17.10 -6.45
C GLN A 204 -9.09 16.50 -7.16
N MET A 205 -9.97 15.82 -6.42
CA MET A 205 -11.21 15.31 -6.99
C MET A 205 -12.18 16.44 -7.29
N ARG A 206 -12.57 16.54 -8.55
CA ARG A 206 -13.52 17.58 -9.03
C ARG A 206 -14.61 16.94 -9.88
N PRO A 207 -15.84 17.44 -9.76
CA PRO A 207 -16.34 18.43 -8.82
C PRO A 207 -16.35 17.95 -7.36
N ASP A 208 -16.46 18.88 -6.42
CA ASP A 208 -16.42 18.67 -4.96
C ASP A 208 -17.39 17.60 -4.45
N ARG A 209 -18.55 17.49 -5.06
CA ARG A 209 -19.60 16.51 -4.70
C ARG A 209 -19.16 15.04 -4.79
N TYR A 210 -18.06 14.73 -5.46
CA TYR A 210 -17.47 13.37 -5.52
C TYR A 210 -16.45 13.11 -4.40
N ARG A 211 -16.11 14.12 -3.59
CA ARG A 211 -15.14 13.95 -2.50
C ARG A 211 -15.74 13.13 -1.38
N GLN A 212 -14.99 12.14 -0.96
CA GLN A 212 -15.35 11.29 0.17
C GLN A 212 -15.02 11.99 1.48
N ARG A 213 -15.92 11.93 2.46
CA ARG A 213 -15.74 12.43 3.83
C ARG A 213 -16.15 11.34 4.81
N GLY A 214 -15.39 11.17 5.88
CA GLY A 214 -15.68 10.12 6.84
C GLY A 214 -14.45 9.74 7.64
N TYR A 215 -14.22 8.45 7.82
CA TYR A 215 -13.02 7.97 8.52
C TYR A 215 -12.44 6.71 7.87
N SER A 216 -11.15 6.46 8.19
CA SER A 216 -10.46 5.19 7.98
C SER A 216 -9.65 4.87 9.23
N ALA A 217 -9.61 3.61 9.63
CA ALA A 217 -8.89 3.18 10.81
C ALA A 217 -8.45 1.73 10.71
N TYR A 218 -7.38 1.39 11.42
CA TYR A 218 -7.05 0.02 11.76
C TYR A 218 -6.58 -0.08 13.21
N VAL A 219 -6.71 -1.26 13.77
CA VAL A 219 -6.07 -1.67 15.01
C VAL A 219 -5.42 -3.04 14.79
N GLU A 220 -4.23 -3.24 15.35
CA GLU A 220 -3.53 -4.52 15.31
C GLU A 220 -2.98 -4.84 16.71
N TYR A 221 -3.26 -6.05 17.17
CA TYR A 221 -2.77 -6.62 18.41
C TYR A 221 -1.60 -7.58 18.09
N ASN A 222 -0.47 -7.37 18.75
CA ASN A 222 0.72 -8.21 18.67
C ASN A 222 0.55 -9.40 19.63
N ALA A 223 -0.11 -10.47 19.16
CA ALA A 223 -0.38 -11.65 19.98
C ALA A 223 0.91 -12.44 20.31
N ALA A 224 1.95 -12.29 19.50
CA ALA A 224 3.31 -12.77 19.72
C ALA A 224 4.30 -11.93 18.90
N SER A 225 5.60 -12.09 19.12
CA SER A 225 6.65 -11.35 18.38
C SER A 225 6.55 -11.52 16.84
N ARG A 226 5.95 -12.64 16.41
CA ARG A 226 5.75 -12.99 14.99
C ARG A 226 4.29 -13.17 14.59
N LEU A 227 3.33 -12.69 15.40
CA LEU A 227 1.90 -12.82 15.11
C LEU A 227 1.17 -11.52 15.44
N GLY A 228 0.64 -10.87 14.42
CA GLY A 228 -0.25 -9.71 14.52
C GLY A 228 -1.66 -10.07 14.05
N LEU A 229 -2.67 -9.70 14.84
CA LEU A 229 -4.08 -9.87 14.56
C LEU A 229 -4.72 -8.48 14.47
N GLY A 230 -5.32 -8.15 13.36
CA GLY A 230 -5.85 -6.82 13.15
C GLY A 230 -7.26 -6.77 12.60
N PHE A 231 -7.83 -5.57 12.67
CA PHE A 231 -9.12 -5.23 12.10
C PHE A 231 -9.07 -3.83 11.51
N SER A 232 -9.69 -3.65 10.35
CA SER A 232 -9.78 -2.37 9.64
C SER A 232 -11.22 -1.95 9.44
N SER A 233 -11.44 -0.64 9.44
CA SER A 233 -12.75 -0.05 9.23
C SER A 233 -12.64 1.26 8.47
N LEU A 234 -13.43 1.38 7.42
CA LEU A 234 -13.58 2.60 6.63
C LEU A 234 -15.07 2.87 6.42
N LEU A 235 -15.48 4.11 6.61
CA LEU A 235 -16.81 4.58 6.27
C LEU A 235 -16.72 5.99 5.70
N THR A 236 -17.22 6.17 4.49
CA THR A 236 -17.20 7.45 3.80
C THR A 236 -18.55 7.78 3.16
N TYR A 237 -18.84 9.06 3.13
CA TYR A 237 -19.97 9.68 2.45
C TYR A 237 -19.47 10.53 1.29
N GLN A 238 -20.22 10.56 0.18
CA GLN A 238 -20.01 11.45 -0.95
C GLN A 238 -21.37 11.95 -1.48
N ALA A 239 -21.45 13.22 -1.87
CA ALA A 239 -22.71 13.84 -2.33
C ALA A 239 -23.16 13.31 -3.70
N LEU A 240 -22.20 12.86 -4.53
CA LEU A 240 -22.43 12.04 -5.73
C LEU A 240 -21.50 10.84 -5.72
N SER A 241 -22.05 9.65 -5.81
CA SER A 241 -21.25 8.44 -5.93
C SER A 241 -20.51 8.40 -7.26
N GLN A 242 -19.23 8.02 -7.22
CA GLN A 242 -18.44 7.70 -8.41
C GLN A 242 -18.62 6.23 -8.86
N TYR A 243 -19.32 5.44 -8.07
CA TYR A 243 -19.49 4.02 -8.34
C TYR A 243 -20.69 3.78 -9.22
N SER A 244 -20.51 2.92 -10.20
CA SER A 244 -21.59 2.53 -11.12
C SER A 244 -22.74 1.88 -10.34
N GLY A 245 -23.97 2.31 -10.64
CA GLY A 245 -25.18 1.77 -10.05
C GLY A 245 -25.72 2.51 -8.83
N ILE A 246 -25.01 3.54 -8.32
CA ILE A 246 -25.50 4.40 -7.25
C ILE A 246 -25.80 5.79 -7.80
N ALA A 247 -27.06 6.14 -7.87
CA ALA A 247 -27.47 7.50 -8.24
C ALA A 247 -27.54 8.40 -7.01
N GLY A 248 -26.93 9.61 -7.10
CA GLY A 248 -26.98 10.59 -6.03
C GLY A 248 -25.95 10.38 -4.92
N ALA A 249 -26.29 10.78 -3.71
CA ALA A 249 -25.43 10.67 -2.54
C ALA A 249 -25.23 9.20 -2.12
N GLY A 250 -24.01 8.84 -1.80
CA GLY A 250 -23.64 7.48 -1.46
C GLY A 250 -22.89 7.35 -0.14
N LEU A 251 -23.14 6.25 0.55
CA LEU A 251 -22.40 5.77 1.69
C LEU A 251 -21.57 4.55 1.25
N ARG A 252 -20.28 4.55 1.54
CA ARG A 252 -19.38 3.44 1.28
C ARG A 252 -18.70 3.01 2.57
N GLY A 253 -18.74 1.72 2.86
CA GLY A 253 -18.00 1.12 3.95
C GLY A 253 -17.15 -0.05 3.47
N ALA A 254 -16.04 -0.29 4.17
CA ALA A 254 -15.20 -1.47 4.06
C ALA A 254 -14.72 -1.85 5.46
N HIS A 255 -14.88 -3.11 5.84
CA HIS A 255 -14.54 -3.57 7.18
C HIS A 255 -14.02 -5.00 7.09
N GLY A 256 -12.94 -5.29 7.81
CA GLY A 256 -12.44 -6.65 7.79
C GLY A 256 -11.25 -6.94 8.70
N PRO A 257 -11.10 -8.22 9.08
CA PRO A 257 -9.93 -8.68 9.80
C PRO A 257 -8.72 -8.87 8.89
N PHE A 258 -7.55 -8.75 9.49
CA PHE A 258 -6.30 -9.16 8.86
C PHE A 258 -5.36 -9.85 9.85
N VAL A 259 -4.46 -10.67 9.31
CA VAL A 259 -3.48 -11.42 10.09
C VAL A 259 -2.13 -11.31 9.41
N ARG A 260 -1.08 -11.11 10.19
CA ARG A 260 0.32 -11.24 9.80
C ARG A 260 0.99 -12.25 10.71
N TRP A 261 1.52 -13.32 10.16
CA TRP A 261 2.12 -14.39 10.94
C TRP A 261 3.40 -14.90 10.27
N ALA A 262 4.46 -15.08 11.05
CA ALA A 262 5.67 -15.72 10.59
C ALA A 262 5.95 -16.98 11.45
N PRO A 263 5.44 -18.15 11.04
CA PRO A 263 5.67 -19.40 11.77
C PRO A 263 7.15 -19.76 11.84
N PHE A 264 7.91 -19.35 10.81
CA PHE A 264 9.35 -19.55 10.72
C PHE A 264 10.04 -18.25 10.27
N SER A 265 11.34 -18.13 10.52
CA SER A 265 12.13 -16.98 10.07
C SER A 265 12.21 -16.84 8.54
N SER A 266 11.96 -17.93 7.80
CA SER A 266 11.93 -17.94 6.33
C SER A 266 10.54 -17.78 5.72
N LEU A 267 9.45 -17.87 6.50
CA LEU A 267 8.07 -17.85 5.97
C LEU A 267 7.23 -16.78 6.65
N ALA A 268 6.62 -15.91 5.85
CA ALA A 268 5.58 -14.99 6.30
C ALA A 268 4.24 -15.33 5.64
N LEU A 269 3.20 -15.38 6.44
CA LEU A 269 1.82 -15.55 6.02
C LEU A 269 1.05 -14.27 6.31
N MET A 270 0.31 -13.78 5.33
CA MET A 270 -0.56 -12.62 5.46
C MET A 270 -1.94 -12.96 4.92
N SER A 271 -2.97 -12.48 5.60
CA SER A 271 -4.34 -12.67 5.16
C SER A 271 -5.18 -11.45 5.50
N GLU A 272 -6.03 -11.02 4.58
CA GLU A 272 -6.97 -9.92 4.76
C GLU A 272 -8.28 -10.25 4.07
N TRP A 273 -9.41 -9.98 4.76
CA TRP A 273 -10.75 -10.26 4.27
C TRP A 273 -11.67 -9.10 4.58
N ASP A 274 -12.20 -8.46 3.56
CA ASP A 274 -13.01 -7.26 3.67
C ASP A 274 -14.42 -7.49 3.17
N LEU A 275 -15.39 -7.06 3.97
CA LEU A 275 -16.78 -6.89 3.57
C LEU A 275 -16.99 -5.42 3.20
N LEU A 276 -17.49 -5.20 2.00
CA LEU A 276 -17.76 -3.86 1.49
C LEU A 276 -19.25 -3.66 1.32
N HIS A 277 -19.74 -2.47 1.63
CA HIS A 277 -21.10 -2.07 1.32
C HIS A 277 -21.12 -0.69 0.66
N GLU A 278 -21.94 -0.55 -0.33
CA GLU A 278 -22.17 0.71 -1.04
C GLU A 278 -23.64 0.87 -1.30
N GLY A 279 -24.17 2.04 -0.96
CA GLY A 279 -25.60 2.28 -1.14
C GLY A 279 -25.94 3.76 -1.16
N PRO A 280 -27.12 4.09 -1.69
CA PRO A 280 -27.64 5.45 -1.59
C PRO A 280 -27.96 5.79 -0.14
N THR A 281 -27.80 7.05 0.25
CA THR A 281 -28.14 7.53 1.59
C THR A 281 -29.66 7.69 1.78
N SER A 282 -30.42 7.74 0.70
CA SER A 282 -31.87 7.94 0.68
C SER A 282 -32.59 6.74 0.09
N GLY A 283 -32.75 5.69 0.91
CA GLY A 283 -33.51 4.47 0.52
C GLY A 283 -32.84 3.62 -0.54
N GLY A 284 -33.20 2.36 -0.59
CA GLY A 284 -32.61 1.35 -1.47
C GLY A 284 -31.70 0.37 -0.74
N SER A 285 -31.55 -0.83 -1.30
CA SER A 285 -30.67 -1.87 -0.74
C SER A 285 -29.21 -1.56 -1.10
N PRO A 286 -28.28 -1.62 -0.14
CA PRO A 286 -26.87 -1.46 -0.45
C PRO A 286 -26.38 -2.65 -1.29
N MET A 287 -25.46 -2.41 -2.21
CA MET A 287 -24.69 -3.44 -2.86
C MET A 287 -23.63 -3.95 -1.88
N VAL A 288 -23.64 -5.23 -1.60
CA VAL A 288 -22.67 -5.87 -0.71
C VAL A 288 -21.67 -6.64 -1.57
N ARG A 289 -20.38 -6.42 -1.30
CA ARG A 289 -19.25 -7.05 -1.97
C ARG A 289 -18.30 -7.66 -0.93
N ALA A 290 -17.45 -8.56 -1.34
CA ALA A 290 -16.39 -9.09 -0.50
C ALA A 290 -15.09 -9.21 -1.29
N ALA A 291 -13.98 -8.94 -0.63
CA ALA A 291 -12.63 -9.16 -1.16
C ALA A 291 -11.79 -9.87 -0.12
N GLY A 292 -10.91 -10.77 -0.56
CA GLY A 292 -10.03 -11.45 0.36
C GLY A 292 -8.76 -11.95 -0.33
N MET A 293 -7.70 -12.03 0.45
CA MET A 293 -6.42 -12.61 0.03
C MET A 293 -5.79 -13.44 1.13
N VAL A 294 -5.00 -14.41 0.72
CA VAL A 294 -3.98 -15.07 1.54
C VAL A 294 -2.68 -14.95 0.78
N GLN A 295 -1.59 -14.57 1.46
CA GLN A 295 -0.27 -14.51 0.86
C GLN A 295 0.71 -15.31 1.69
N ALA A 296 1.48 -16.17 1.03
CA ALA A 296 2.61 -16.89 1.60
C ALA A 296 3.89 -16.40 0.93
N ASP A 297 4.78 -15.79 1.69
CA ASP A 297 6.09 -15.29 1.26
C ASP A 297 7.18 -16.14 1.89
N TRP A 298 7.83 -16.94 1.08
CA TRP A 298 8.93 -17.82 1.48
C TRP A 298 10.26 -17.31 0.95
N GLU A 299 11.12 -16.89 1.87
CA GLU A 299 12.50 -16.55 1.59
C GLU A 299 13.35 -17.84 1.69
N PHE A 300 13.63 -18.48 0.56
CA PHE A 300 14.37 -19.74 0.52
C PHE A 300 15.89 -19.56 0.47
N VAL A 301 16.33 -18.41 -0.02
CA VAL A 301 17.69 -17.89 0.07
C VAL A 301 17.57 -16.42 0.37
N ARG A 302 18.49 -15.89 1.17
CA ARG A 302 18.47 -14.49 1.57
C ARG A 302 18.29 -13.55 0.39
N GLY A 303 17.28 -12.70 0.49
CA GLY A 303 16.90 -11.75 -0.55
C GLY A 303 16.21 -12.37 -1.76
N VAL A 304 15.95 -13.68 -1.78
CA VAL A 304 15.22 -14.34 -2.87
C VAL A 304 13.96 -15.00 -2.32
N HIS A 305 12.84 -14.56 -2.82
CA HIS A 305 11.52 -14.90 -2.33
C HIS A 305 10.69 -15.60 -3.39
N ALA A 306 9.94 -16.61 -2.99
CA ALA A 306 8.82 -17.16 -3.72
C ALA A 306 7.53 -16.77 -2.98
N VAL A 307 6.62 -16.10 -3.69
CA VAL A 307 5.38 -15.63 -3.08
C VAL A 307 4.19 -16.22 -3.84
N VAL A 308 3.22 -16.74 -3.11
CA VAL A 308 1.95 -17.22 -3.65
C VAL A 308 0.83 -16.43 -3.02
N THR A 309 -0.05 -15.85 -3.87
CA THR A 309 -1.17 -15.03 -3.39
C THR A 309 -2.47 -15.42 -4.10
N PRO A 310 -3.26 -16.37 -3.58
CA PRO A 310 -4.65 -16.53 -3.97
C PRO A 310 -5.52 -15.39 -3.46
N GLU A 311 -6.43 -14.93 -4.32
CA GLU A 311 -7.39 -13.87 -4.05
C GLU A 311 -8.80 -14.29 -4.46
N LEU A 312 -9.79 -13.80 -3.73
CA LEU A 312 -11.21 -13.92 -4.07
C LEU A 312 -11.87 -12.54 -4.08
N TYR A 313 -12.81 -12.35 -5.00
CA TYR A 313 -13.63 -11.15 -5.07
C TYR A 313 -15.05 -11.48 -5.46
N VAL A 314 -16.01 -11.03 -4.65
CA VAL A 314 -17.42 -11.11 -4.93
C VAL A 314 -17.92 -9.70 -5.25
N PRO A 315 -18.09 -9.35 -6.54
CA PRO A 315 -18.46 -7.99 -6.94
C PRO A 315 -19.89 -7.59 -6.56
N ASN A 316 -20.74 -8.56 -6.35
CA ASN A 316 -22.10 -8.39 -5.84
C ASN A 316 -22.59 -9.73 -5.25
N MET A 317 -22.82 -9.76 -3.95
CA MET A 317 -23.28 -10.97 -3.26
C MET A 317 -24.66 -11.44 -3.73
N GLN A 318 -25.53 -10.54 -4.24
CA GLN A 318 -26.84 -10.90 -4.75
C GLN A 318 -26.76 -11.65 -6.10
N LEU A 319 -25.70 -11.42 -6.88
CA LEU A 319 -25.49 -12.08 -8.17
C LEU A 319 -24.74 -13.41 -8.05
N GLY A 320 -24.07 -13.65 -6.94
CA GLY A 320 -23.32 -14.89 -6.69
C GLY A 320 -22.08 -15.10 -7.55
N ASN A 321 -21.67 -14.11 -8.35
CA ASN A 321 -20.47 -14.19 -9.18
C ASN A 321 -19.21 -14.09 -8.30
N VAL A 322 -18.25 -15.00 -8.52
CA VAL A 322 -16.98 -15.02 -7.78
C VAL A 322 -15.81 -14.89 -8.74
N GLY A 323 -15.11 -13.75 -8.66
CA GLY A 323 -13.81 -13.55 -9.28
C GLY A 323 -12.71 -14.17 -8.42
N TYR A 324 -11.63 -14.59 -9.06
CA TYR A 324 -10.43 -15.06 -8.37
C TYR A 324 -9.17 -14.68 -9.12
N ARG A 325 -8.08 -14.52 -8.39
CA ARG A 325 -6.73 -14.40 -8.94
C ARG A 325 -5.79 -15.31 -8.16
N GLY A 326 -4.88 -15.93 -8.86
CA GLY A 326 -3.77 -16.66 -8.27
C GLY A 326 -2.47 -16.07 -8.80
N TRP A 327 -1.64 -15.54 -7.89
CA TRP A 327 -0.33 -15.00 -8.19
C TRP A 327 0.76 -15.99 -7.81
N LEU A 328 1.70 -16.18 -8.69
CA LEU A 328 2.97 -16.79 -8.39
C LEU A 328 4.06 -15.76 -8.69
N THR A 329 4.80 -15.37 -7.67
CA THR A 329 5.79 -14.29 -7.72
C THR A 329 7.15 -14.81 -7.34
N ALA A 330 8.17 -14.47 -8.11
CA ALA A 330 9.58 -14.53 -7.72
C ALA A 330 10.07 -13.09 -7.50
N ALA A 331 10.61 -12.80 -6.33
CA ALA A 331 11.19 -11.51 -6.01
C ALA A 331 12.64 -11.68 -5.56
N TRP A 332 13.51 -10.80 -6.03
CA TRP A 332 14.92 -10.79 -5.71
C TRP A 332 15.38 -9.39 -5.33
N PHE A 333 16.02 -9.27 -4.19
CA PHE A 333 16.66 -8.07 -3.65
C PHE A 333 18.18 -8.21 -3.77
N PRO A 334 18.78 -7.96 -4.95
CA PRO A 334 20.23 -8.19 -5.14
C PRO A 334 21.08 -7.30 -4.23
N PHE A 335 20.76 -6.02 -4.18
CA PHE A 335 21.46 -5.00 -3.39
C PHE A 335 20.45 -4.12 -2.66
N PRO A 336 20.89 -3.38 -1.61
CA PRO A 336 20.07 -2.31 -1.05
C PRO A 336 19.55 -1.40 -2.17
N HIS A 337 18.29 -0.96 -2.04
CA HIS A 337 17.62 -0.05 -2.99
C HIS A 337 17.15 -0.67 -4.31
N ILE A 338 17.44 -1.92 -4.61
CA ILE A 338 17.03 -2.56 -5.88
C ILE A 338 16.21 -3.82 -5.58
N ASP A 339 15.04 -3.89 -6.16
CA ASP A 339 14.29 -5.14 -6.24
C ASP A 339 13.86 -5.46 -7.69
N LEU A 340 13.93 -6.74 -8.00
CA LEU A 340 13.48 -7.34 -9.25
C LEU A 340 12.34 -8.29 -8.93
N ARG A 341 11.28 -8.24 -9.72
CA ARG A 341 10.11 -9.07 -9.52
C ARG A 341 9.59 -9.63 -10.84
N ALA A 342 9.19 -10.88 -10.82
CA ALA A 342 8.49 -11.55 -11.91
C ALA A 342 7.22 -12.21 -11.37
N ASP A 343 6.09 -12.00 -12.04
CA ASP A 343 4.81 -12.57 -11.65
C ASP A 343 4.16 -13.31 -12.80
N VAL A 344 3.49 -14.41 -12.48
CA VAL A 344 2.48 -15.04 -13.32
C VAL A 344 1.16 -15.01 -12.58
N VAL A 345 0.14 -14.40 -13.20
CA VAL A 345 -1.19 -14.25 -12.61
C VAL A 345 -2.21 -14.96 -13.49
N LYS A 346 -2.97 -15.87 -12.91
CA LYS A 346 -4.16 -16.46 -13.52
C LYS A 346 -5.38 -15.80 -12.91
N ALA A 347 -6.25 -15.24 -13.74
CA ALA A 347 -7.36 -14.42 -13.24
C ALA A 347 -8.69 -14.75 -13.91
N ARG A 348 -9.75 -14.60 -13.11
CA ARG A 348 -11.14 -14.48 -13.55
C ARG A 348 -11.76 -13.27 -12.89
N ASP A 349 -12.06 -12.25 -13.67
CA ASP A 349 -12.77 -11.05 -13.21
C ASP A 349 -14.20 -11.03 -13.74
N TYR A 350 -15.06 -10.29 -13.05
CA TYR A 350 -16.42 -10.01 -13.47
C TYR A 350 -16.66 -8.51 -13.57
N TYR A 351 -17.18 -8.07 -14.72
CA TYR A 351 -17.67 -6.72 -14.94
C TYR A 351 -19.18 -6.79 -15.13
N GLY A 352 -19.94 -6.57 -14.04
CA GLY A 352 -21.35 -6.91 -14.00
C GLY A 352 -21.56 -8.42 -14.19
N ALA A 353 -22.30 -8.81 -15.21
CA ALA A 353 -22.50 -10.23 -15.57
C ALA A 353 -21.40 -10.79 -16.51
N THR A 354 -20.55 -9.94 -17.08
CA THR A 354 -19.54 -10.36 -18.05
C THR A 354 -18.33 -10.95 -17.36
N LYS A 355 -18.02 -12.19 -17.67
CA LYS A 355 -16.84 -12.91 -17.20
C LYS A 355 -15.64 -12.66 -18.13
N MET A 356 -14.48 -12.39 -17.56
CA MET A 356 -13.22 -12.26 -18.26
C MET A 356 -12.14 -13.13 -17.63
N ASP A 357 -11.70 -14.16 -18.35
CA ASP A 357 -10.58 -15.00 -17.95
C ASP A 357 -9.31 -14.53 -18.68
N TYR A 358 -8.20 -14.38 -17.98
CA TYR A 358 -6.92 -13.97 -18.55
C TYR A 358 -5.71 -14.47 -17.76
N THR A 359 -4.55 -14.37 -18.40
CA THR A 359 -3.25 -14.60 -17.77
C THR A 359 -2.40 -13.35 -17.95
N LEU A 360 -1.73 -12.91 -16.86
CA LEU A 360 -0.71 -11.87 -16.92
C LEU A 360 0.66 -12.51 -16.67
N VAL A 361 1.66 -11.99 -17.36
CA VAL A 361 3.07 -12.18 -17.02
C VAL A 361 3.66 -10.80 -16.84
N LEU A 362 4.24 -10.55 -15.68
CA LEU A 362 4.75 -9.26 -15.28
C LEU A 362 6.23 -9.37 -14.97
N GLY A 363 7.00 -8.36 -15.36
CA GLY A 363 8.38 -8.18 -14.95
C GLY A 363 8.56 -6.76 -14.42
N GLN A 364 9.03 -6.59 -13.20
CA GLN A 364 9.19 -5.28 -12.57
C GLN A 364 10.63 -5.06 -12.13
N LEU A 365 11.12 -3.85 -12.40
CA LEU A 365 12.30 -3.26 -11.77
C LEU A 365 11.84 -2.13 -10.86
N HIS A 366 12.26 -2.18 -9.62
CA HIS A 366 12.02 -1.14 -8.64
C HIS A 366 13.35 -0.67 -8.04
N ILE A 367 13.56 0.64 -8.04
CA ILE A 367 14.70 1.31 -7.42
C ILE A 367 14.15 2.27 -6.37
N SER A 368 14.60 2.12 -5.13
CA SER A 368 14.16 2.94 -3.98
C SER A 368 15.38 3.41 -3.20
N ILE A 369 15.84 4.61 -3.50
CA ILE A 369 17.05 5.22 -2.93
C ILE A 369 16.67 6.02 -1.69
#